data_97fefe99cb18cc331b27bf0ed20dc385
#
_entry.id   97fefe99cb18cc331b27bf0ed20dc385
#
_cell.length_a   1.000
_cell.length_b   1.000
_cell.length_c   1.000
_cell.angle_alpha   90.00
_cell.angle_beta   90.00
_cell.angle_gamma   90.00
#
_symmetry.space_group_name_H-M   'P 1'
#
loop_
_entity.id
_entity.type
_entity.pdbx_description
1 polymer ?
#
loop_
_entity_poly.entity_id
_entity_poly.type
_entity_poly.pdbx_seq_one_letter_code
_entity_poly.pdbx_strand_id
1 'polypeptide(L)'
;MLKTLAAQIKQYKKSTILTPIFAALEVVMEVLIPMAMARLVKYGIEGGDTGAIYRYGFLMMAMAMLSLVFGSVCAHTASHASTGFAANLRDGMYRNIQRFSFANIDKYSTAGLVTRMTTDVTNVQNAFQMITRIAVRSPLTLIFSMIAAFVINPGLAGVFLIPLVLLGVVLGLIIKRATHLFDQVFKKYDDLNASVQENVSGIRVVKAFVREDFEDKKFGKAATNVYNLFVKAERIIAFNSPVMMLTIYGSVMALSWLGASLVTGGSLDLGDLTAMFTYVMNMLMNLMMLSMIFVMLTMSAASARRIVEVLNEEPSLSNPEQPLETVKDGSIDFNHVMFKYHADGNGDPILNDVDLHIKSGETVGIIGGTGCGKSTLVSLISRLYDATEGSVEVGGVDVRKYDMEALRNQVAVVLQKNVLFSGSILENLRWGNENATLEECKEVCAQACADEFIDRMPDGYDTHIEQGGTNVSGGQKQRLCIARALLKKPRVLILDDSTSAVDTATDAKIRRAFAQRIPGTTKIIIAQRISSVQDADRIIVMDNGRVEAFDTHENLLKKSDLYREIYETQTSGGGDFDSPDQMKGGDAQ
;
A
#
# COMPACT_ATOMS: atom_id res chain seq x y z
N MET A 1 -14.93 10.47 1.28
CA MET A 1 -13.84 10.47 0.29
C MET A 1 -13.32 11.88 -0.02
N LEU A 2 -14.06 12.75 -0.74
CA LEU A 2 -13.55 14.09 -1.13
C LEU A 2 -13.15 14.96 0.08
N LYS A 3 -13.92 14.94 1.17
CA LYS A 3 -13.60 15.69 2.40
C LYS A 3 -12.27 15.23 3.02
N THR A 4 -12.03 13.92 3.09
CA THR A 4 -10.79 13.34 3.61
C THR A 4 -9.58 13.74 2.76
N LEU A 5 -9.71 13.65 1.42
CA LEU A 5 -8.65 14.07 0.50
C LEU A 5 -8.40 15.58 0.57
N ALA A 6 -9.45 16.40 0.58
CA ALA A 6 -9.30 17.86 0.69
C ALA A 6 -8.62 18.28 2.00
N ALA A 7 -8.83 17.55 3.09
CA ALA A 7 -8.15 17.80 4.36
C ALA A 7 -6.62 17.61 4.25
N GLN A 8 -6.13 16.80 3.31
CA GLN A 8 -4.69 16.58 3.09
C GLN A 8 -4.00 17.68 2.27
N ILE A 9 -4.74 18.67 1.76
CA ILE A 9 -4.12 19.84 1.11
C ILE A 9 -3.27 20.66 2.10
N LYS A 10 -3.69 20.72 3.37
CA LYS A 10 -2.95 21.36 4.51
C LYS A 10 -2.30 22.71 4.13
N GLN A 11 -0.97 22.79 4.15
CA GLN A 11 -0.17 23.99 3.87
C GLN A 11 -0.21 24.45 2.39
N TYR A 12 -0.66 23.62 1.46
CA TYR A 12 -0.68 23.90 0.03
C TYR A 12 -1.96 24.59 -0.46
N LYS A 13 -2.86 25.04 0.46
CA LYS A 13 -4.12 25.71 0.14
C LYS A 13 -3.91 26.94 -0.74
N LYS A 14 -2.88 27.76 -0.46
CA LYS A 14 -2.59 28.97 -1.25
C LYS A 14 -2.30 28.62 -2.71
N SER A 15 -1.39 27.68 -2.97
CA SER A 15 -1.06 27.24 -4.33
C SER A 15 -2.27 26.60 -5.03
N THR A 16 -3.08 25.84 -4.31
CA THR A 16 -4.31 25.22 -4.84
C THR A 16 -5.34 26.26 -5.30
N ILE A 17 -5.46 27.39 -4.59
CA ILE A 17 -6.39 28.46 -4.94
C ILE A 17 -5.81 29.37 -6.05
N LEU A 18 -4.50 29.63 -6.02
CA LEU A 18 -3.85 30.46 -7.02
C LEU A 18 -3.85 29.82 -8.42
N THR A 19 -3.73 28.51 -8.51
CA THR A 19 -3.69 27.77 -9.79
C THR A 19 -4.90 28.09 -10.68
N PRO A 20 -6.17 27.91 -10.25
CA PRO A 20 -7.33 28.24 -11.07
C PRO A 20 -7.46 29.73 -11.38
N ILE A 21 -7.00 30.61 -10.51
CA ILE A 21 -7.00 32.06 -10.75
C ILE A 21 -6.06 32.42 -11.91
N PHE A 22 -4.82 31.91 -11.87
CA PHE A 22 -3.88 32.19 -12.95
C PHE A 22 -4.27 31.46 -14.25
N ALA A 23 -4.89 30.29 -14.18
CA ALA A 23 -5.48 29.63 -15.35
C ALA A 23 -6.59 30.49 -15.99
N ALA A 24 -7.45 31.12 -15.19
CA ALA A 24 -8.48 32.00 -15.69
C ALA A 24 -7.90 33.27 -16.34
N LEU A 25 -6.87 33.88 -15.72
CA LEU A 25 -6.19 35.05 -16.29
C LEU A 25 -5.47 34.73 -17.60
N GLU A 26 -4.82 33.56 -17.69
CA GLU A 26 -4.22 33.03 -18.93
C GLU A 26 -5.26 32.94 -20.05
N VAL A 27 -6.42 32.34 -19.76
CA VAL A 27 -7.53 32.17 -20.72
C VAL A 27 -8.06 33.55 -21.20
N VAL A 28 -8.21 34.51 -20.30
CA VAL A 28 -8.64 35.86 -20.68
C VAL A 28 -7.68 36.49 -21.70
N MET A 29 -6.37 36.38 -21.47
CA MET A 29 -5.38 36.88 -22.44
C MET A 29 -5.44 36.15 -23.77
N GLU A 30 -5.57 34.81 -23.76
CA GLU A 30 -5.69 33.99 -24.97
C GLU A 30 -6.93 34.35 -25.82
N VAL A 31 -8.06 34.64 -25.19
CA VAL A 31 -9.30 35.01 -25.89
C VAL A 31 -9.25 36.46 -26.43
N LEU A 32 -8.52 37.36 -25.77
CA LEU A 32 -8.38 38.74 -26.23
C LEU A 32 -7.43 38.92 -27.44
N ILE A 33 -6.44 38.00 -27.62
CA ILE A 33 -5.49 38.08 -28.73
C ILE A 33 -6.15 38.02 -30.10
N PRO A 34 -7.08 37.08 -30.42
CA PRO A 34 -7.81 37.07 -31.69
C PRO A 34 -8.65 38.34 -31.93
N MET A 35 -9.23 38.95 -30.87
CA MET A 35 -9.95 40.23 -30.99
C MET A 35 -9.00 41.37 -31.36
N ALA A 36 -7.82 41.43 -30.78
CA ALA A 36 -6.81 42.41 -31.13
C ALA A 36 -6.31 42.21 -32.57
N MET A 37 -6.16 40.96 -33.00
CA MET A 37 -5.82 40.59 -34.38
C MET A 37 -6.88 41.08 -35.37
N ALA A 38 -8.16 40.88 -35.05
CA ALA A 38 -9.27 41.38 -35.87
C ALA A 38 -9.18 42.90 -36.07
N ARG A 39 -8.91 43.65 -35.00
CA ARG A 39 -8.72 45.11 -35.07
C ARG A 39 -7.47 45.52 -35.87
N LEU A 40 -6.37 44.75 -35.75
CA LEU A 40 -5.16 44.98 -36.56
C LEU A 40 -5.47 44.80 -38.06
N VAL A 41 -6.20 43.78 -38.44
CA VAL A 41 -6.60 43.55 -39.83
C VAL A 41 -7.51 44.70 -40.31
N LYS A 42 -8.54 45.06 -39.56
CA LYS A 42 -9.53 46.07 -39.95
C LYS A 42 -8.89 47.46 -40.09
N TYR A 43 -8.20 47.95 -39.06
CA TYR A 43 -7.69 49.33 -39.06
C TYR A 43 -6.28 49.43 -39.68
N GLY A 44 -5.45 48.40 -39.52
CA GLY A 44 -4.09 48.39 -40.03
C GLY A 44 -3.97 48.00 -41.49
N ILE A 45 -4.52 46.81 -41.85
CA ILE A 45 -4.35 46.25 -43.19
C ILE A 45 -5.37 46.86 -44.14
N GLU A 46 -6.69 46.75 -43.84
CA GLU A 46 -7.77 47.25 -44.69
C GLU A 46 -7.83 48.77 -44.67
N GLY A 47 -7.63 49.41 -43.50
CA GLY A 47 -7.59 50.85 -43.35
C GLY A 47 -6.27 51.54 -43.78
N GLY A 48 -5.22 50.77 -44.08
CA GLY A 48 -3.92 51.30 -44.53
C GLY A 48 -3.14 52.07 -43.47
N ASP A 49 -3.55 52.02 -42.18
CA ASP A 49 -2.89 52.72 -41.07
C ASP A 49 -1.73 51.90 -40.47
N THR A 50 -0.49 52.20 -40.90
CA THR A 50 0.70 51.56 -40.36
C THR A 50 0.88 51.80 -38.84
N GLY A 51 0.40 52.94 -38.33
CA GLY A 51 0.41 53.24 -36.88
C GLY A 51 -0.52 52.30 -36.09
N ALA A 52 -1.67 51.92 -36.69
CA ALA A 52 -2.56 50.93 -36.12
C ALA A 52 -1.90 49.51 -36.08
N ILE A 53 -1.14 49.16 -37.14
CA ILE A 53 -0.40 47.86 -37.17
C ILE A 53 0.58 47.81 -35.98
N TYR A 54 1.37 48.84 -35.77
CA TYR A 54 2.32 48.85 -34.63
C TYR A 54 1.61 48.87 -33.28
N ARG A 55 0.54 49.60 -33.09
CA ARG A 55 -0.23 49.68 -31.83
C ARG A 55 -0.82 48.31 -31.46
N TYR A 56 -1.58 47.71 -32.38
CA TYR A 56 -2.22 46.40 -32.13
C TYR A 56 -1.20 45.25 -32.11
N GLY A 57 -0.14 45.30 -32.91
CA GLY A 57 0.96 44.36 -32.89
C GLY A 57 1.69 44.35 -31.53
N PHE A 58 2.03 45.54 -31.01
CA PHE A 58 2.62 45.67 -29.68
C PHE A 58 1.66 45.20 -28.58
N LEU A 59 0.35 45.55 -28.67
CA LEU A 59 -0.66 45.11 -27.74
C LEU A 59 -0.77 43.58 -27.70
N MET A 60 -0.78 42.92 -28.86
CA MET A 60 -0.81 41.46 -28.97
C MET A 60 0.44 40.81 -28.34
N MET A 61 1.62 41.39 -28.60
CA MET A 61 2.87 40.93 -27.99
C MET A 61 2.84 41.07 -26.47
N ALA A 62 2.33 42.21 -25.95
CA ALA A 62 2.18 42.41 -24.50
C ALA A 62 1.20 41.39 -23.88
N MET A 63 0.05 41.13 -24.53
CA MET A 63 -0.92 40.12 -24.07
C MET A 63 -0.32 38.72 -24.10
N ALA A 64 0.44 38.35 -25.15
CA ALA A 64 1.13 37.09 -25.24
C ALA A 64 2.17 36.90 -24.13
N MET A 65 2.95 37.94 -23.83
CA MET A 65 3.90 37.92 -22.71
C MET A 65 3.19 37.77 -21.35
N LEU A 66 2.07 38.49 -21.15
CA LEU A 66 1.25 38.31 -19.93
C LEU A 66 0.67 36.91 -19.83
N SER A 67 0.17 36.33 -20.92
CA SER A 67 -0.32 34.95 -20.98
C SER A 67 0.78 33.96 -20.61
N LEU A 68 2.01 34.14 -21.13
CA LEU A 68 3.17 33.37 -20.78
C LEU A 68 3.49 33.40 -19.28
N VAL A 69 3.46 34.61 -18.69
CA VAL A 69 3.70 34.80 -17.24
C VAL A 69 2.62 34.09 -16.43
N PHE A 70 1.34 34.32 -16.77
CA PHE A 70 0.23 33.67 -16.05
C PHE A 70 0.26 32.14 -16.20
N GLY A 71 0.53 31.64 -17.40
CA GLY A 71 0.67 30.20 -17.64
C GLY A 71 1.85 29.56 -16.89
N SER A 72 2.98 30.28 -16.81
CA SER A 72 4.16 29.83 -16.06
C SER A 72 3.88 29.78 -14.55
N VAL A 73 3.26 30.84 -13.99
CA VAL A 73 2.87 30.86 -12.57
C VAL A 73 1.82 29.80 -12.28
N CYS A 74 0.84 29.61 -13.17
CA CYS A 74 -0.17 28.55 -13.07
C CYS A 74 0.48 27.16 -13.04
N ALA A 75 1.42 26.89 -13.96
CA ALA A 75 2.14 25.63 -14.01
C ALA A 75 2.95 25.37 -12.73
N HIS A 76 3.67 26.38 -12.25
CA HIS A 76 4.45 26.31 -11.02
C HIS A 76 3.55 26.03 -9.80
N THR A 77 2.48 26.81 -9.62
CA THR A 77 1.55 26.64 -8.48
C THR A 77 0.82 25.32 -8.54
N ALA A 78 0.42 24.83 -9.72
CA ALA A 78 -0.21 23.53 -9.92
C ALA A 78 0.73 22.37 -9.54
N SER A 79 1.98 22.43 -10.01
CA SER A 79 3.00 21.43 -9.68
C SER A 79 3.30 21.41 -8.18
N HIS A 80 3.54 22.59 -7.59
CA HIS A 80 3.79 22.72 -6.16
C HIS A 80 2.62 22.21 -5.29
N ALA A 81 1.37 22.53 -5.68
CA ALA A 81 0.18 22.08 -4.97
C ALA A 81 -0.01 20.54 -5.10
N SER A 82 0.13 19.98 -6.30
CA SER A 82 -0.10 18.55 -6.54
C SER A 82 0.98 17.66 -5.92
N THR A 83 2.26 18.07 -6.02
CA THR A 83 3.37 17.34 -5.40
C THR A 83 3.30 17.40 -3.88
N GLY A 84 2.99 18.58 -3.33
CA GLY A 84 2.82 18.75 -1.89
C GLY A 84 1.60 17.98 -1.35
N PHE A 85 0.50 17.96 -2.08
CA PHE A 85 -0.68 17.14 -1.75
C PHE A 85 -0.33 15.64 -1.72
N ALA A 86 0.42 15.15 -2.72
CA ALA A 86 0.89 13.76 -2.76
C ALA A 86 1.83 13.42 -1.59
N ALA A 87 2.72 14.34 -1.21
CA ALA A 87 3.59 14.17 -0.05
C ALA A 87 2.77 14.04 1.25
N ASN A 88 1.75 14.90 1.43
CA ASN A 88 0.87 14.83 2.59
C ASN A 88 0.03 13.53 2.62
N LEU A 89 -0.40 13.01 1.45
CA LEU A 89 -1.10 11.72 1.38
C LEU A 89 -0.19 10.57 1.82
N ARG A 90 1.07 10.55 1.34
CA ARG A 90 2.05 9.52 1.74
C ARG A 90 2.36 9.61 3.24
N ASP A 91 2.62 10.80 3.76
CA ASP A 91 2.88 11.01 5.19
C ASP A 91 1.68 10.57 6.04
N GLY A 92 0.46 10.98 5.66
CA GLY A 92 -0.75 10.60 6.37
C GLY A 92 -1.01 9.10 6.38
N MET A 93 -0.86 8.42 5.24
CA MET A 93 -1.00 6.96 5.16
C MET A 93 0.10 6.26 5.95
N TYR A 94 1.37 6.69 5.81
CA TYR A 94 2.49 6.06 6.52
C TYR A 94 2.30 6.13 8.03
N ARG A 95 1.97 7.30 8.57
CA ARG A 95 1.70 7.48 10.00
C ARG A 95 0.53 6.62 10.48
N ASN A 96 -0.51 6.46 9.65
CA ASN A 96 -1.65 5.62 10.04
C ASN A 96 -1.27 4.13 10.02
N ILE A 97 -0.53 3.68 9.00
CA ILE A 97 -0.01 2.30 8.91
C ILE A 97 0.86 1.95 10.13
N GLN A 98 1.69 2.88 10.62
CA GLN A 98 2.50 2.67 11.84
C GLN A 98 1.65 2.47 13.11
N ARG A 99 0.40 2.91 13.09
CA ARG A 99 -0.54 2.76 14.21
C ARG A 99 -1.42 1.50 14.09
N PHE A 100 -1.37 0.81 12.97
CA PHE A 100 -2.18 -0.38 12.73
C PHE A 100 -1.84 -1.50 13.73
N SER A 101 -2.88 -2.19 14.17
CA SER A 101 -2.75 -3.47 14.87
C SER A 101 -2.47 -4.61 13.87
N PHE A 102 -2.14 -5.79 14.35
CA PHE A 102 -1.98 -6.97 13.51
C PHE A 102 -3.26 -7.28 12.72
N ALA A 103 -4.43 -7.17 13.34
CA ALA A 103 -5.71 -7.37 12.65
C ALA A 103 -5.92 -6.39 11.47
N ASN A 104 -5.49 -5.12 11.59
CA ASN A 104 -5.53 -4.18 10.48
C ASN A 104 -4.51 -4.59 9.38
N ILE A 105 -3.29 -5.03 9.76
CA ILE A 105 -2.27 -5.46 8.79
C ILE A 105 -2.72 -6.72 8.03
N ASP A 106 -3.36 -7.66 8.68
CA ASP A 106 -3.88 -8.88 8.06
C ASP A 106 -4.98 -8.59 7.02
N LYS A 107 -5.75 -7.51 7.22
CA LYS A 107 -6.75 -7.03 6.26
C LYS A 107 -6.13 -6.54 4.95
N TYR A 108 -4.90 -6.04 5.00
CA TYR A 108 -4.18 -5.49 3.86
C TYR A 108 -2.95 -6.32 3.53
N SER A 109 -2.75 -6.66 2.25
CA SER A 109 -1.48 -7.23 1.83
C SER A 109 -0.37 -6.16 1.82
N THR A 110 0.85 -6.52 2.20
CA THR A 110 2.02 -5.62 2.16
C THR A 110 2.21 -5.02 0.76
N ALA A 111 2.10 -5.83 -0.29
CA ALA A 111 2.18 -5.37 -1.68
C ALA A 111 1.07 -4.37 -2.01
N GLY A 112 -0.15 -4.60 -1.49
CA GLY A 112 -1.29 -3.68 -1.64
C GLY A 112 -1.05 -2.33 -0.98
N LEU A 113 -0.48 -2.29 0.22
CA LEU A 113 -0.12 -1.04 0.91
C LEU A 113 0.97 -0.28 0.15
N VAL A 114 2.01 -0.96 -0.34
CA VAL A 114 3.05 -0.35 -1.18
C VAL A 114 2.45 0.26 -2.45
N THR A 115 1.57 -0.46 -3.16
CA THR A 115 0.90 0.04 -4.36
C THR A 115 0.06 1.30 -4.06
N ARG A 116 -0.64 1.33 -2.92
CA ARG A 116 -1.41 2.52 -2.48
C ARG A 116 -0.53 3.72 -2.22
N MET A 117 0.65 3.53 -1.61
CA MET A 117 1.60 4.60 -1.31
C MET A 117 2.38 5.10 -2.52
N THR A 118 2.49 4.32 -3.58
CA THR A 118 3.25 4.63 -4.80
C THR A 118 2.33 4.98 -5.96
N THR A 119 1.80 3.97 -6.64
CA THR A 119 1.02 4.13 -7.87
C THR A 119 -0.30 4.87 -7.64
N ASP A 120 -1.06 4.52 -6.60
CA ASP A 120 -2.35 5.17 -6.33
C ASP A 120 -2.19 6.63 -5.97
N VAL A 121 -1.17 6.98 -5.16
CA VAL A 121 -0.89 8.39 -4.86
C VAL A 121 -0.48 9.15 -6.11
N THR A 122 0.30 8.56 -7.00
CA THR A 122 0.69 9.21 -8.26
C THR A 122 -0.52 9.44 -9.17
N ASN A 123 -1.45 8.48 -9.26
CA ASN A 123 -2.69 8.65 -10.01
C ASN A 123 -3.56 9.79 -9.45
N VAL A 124 -3.69 9.86 -8.13
CA VAL A 124 -4.47 10.91 -7.46
C VAL A 124 -3.77 12.27 -7.56
N GLN A 125 -2.44 12.31 -7.50
CA GLN A 125 -1.64 13.52 -7.74
C GLN A 125 -1.89 14.10 -9.13
N ASN A 126 -1.82 13.27 -10.16
CA ASN A 126 -2.05 13.68 -11.54
C ASN A 126 -3.49 14.16 -11.75
N ALA A 127 -4.47 13.45 -11.18
CA ALA A 127 -5.86 13.86 -11.20
C ALA A 127 -6.07 15.22 -10.51
N PHE A 128 -5.45 15.44 -9.36
CA PHE A 128 -5.52 16.70 -8.63
C PHE A 128 -4.93 17.87 -9.44
N GLN A 129 -3.78 17.64 -10.09
CA GLN A 129 -3.16 18.63 -10.97
C GLN A 129 -4.06 18.97 -12.17
N MET A 130 -4.69 17.96 -12.77
CA MET A 130 -5.62 18.18 -13.89
C MET A 130 -6.89 18.90 -13.45
N ILE A 131 -7.45 18.56 -12.29
CA ILE A 131 -8.63 19.23 -11.75
C ILE A 131 -8.33 20.72 -11.51
N THR A 132 -7.23 21.03 -10.86
CA THR A 132 -6.91 22.40 -10.45
C THR A 132 -6.52 23.30 -11.62
N ARG A 133 -5.97 22.74 -12.70
CA ARG A 133 -5.48 23.50 -13.87
C ARG A 133 -6.42 23.33 -15.07
N ILE A 134 -6.50 22.13 -15.65
CA ILE A 134 -7.14 21.93 -16.96
C ILE A 134 -8.65 21.88 -16.86
N ALA A 135 -9.21 21.28 -15.79
CA ALA A 135 -10.67 21.25 -15.59
C ALA A 135 -11.27 22.63 -15.28
N VAL A 136 -10.46 23.61 -14.91
CA VAL A 136 -10.87 25.02 -14.79
C VAL A 136 -10.65 25.76 -16.11
N ARG A 137 -9.48 25.58 -16.74
CA ARG A 137 -9.11 26.27 -17.98
C ARG A 137 -10.07 25.95 -19.12
N SER A 138 -10.36 24.64 -19.38
CA SER A 138 -11.14 24.24 -20.55
C SER A 138 -12.56 24.77 -20.56
N PRO A 139 -13.36 24.71 -19.47
CA PRO A 139 -14.69 25.34 -19.46
C PRO A 139 -14.63 26.86 -19.62
N LEU A 140 -13.65 27.53 -18.99
CA LEU A 140 -13.49 28.96 -19.13
C LEU A 140 -13.15 29.37 -20.56
N THR A 141 -12.26 28.62 -21.24
CA THR A 141 -11.96 28.86 -22.65
C THR A 141 -13.18 28.68 -23.53
N LEU A 142 -13.99 27.63 -23.29
CA LEU A 142 -15.26 27.42 -24.02
C LEU A 142 -16.22 28.59 -23.82
N ILE A 143 -16.44 29.02 -22.56
CA ILE A 143 -17.37 30.10 -22.23
C ILE A 143 -16.89 31.42 -22.82
N PHE A 144 -15.64 31.82 -22.60
CA PHE A 144 -15.12 33.12 -23.05
C PHE A 144 -14.97 33.18 -24.58
N SER A 145 -14.55 32.07 -25.22
CA SER A 145 -14.52 32.01 -26.69
C SER A 145 -15.93 32.12 -27.29
N MET A 146 -16.93 31.49 -26.66
CA MET A 146 -18.33 31.62 -27.09
C MET A 146 -18.86 33.04 -26.91
N ILE A 147 -18.61 33.68 -25.75
CA ILE A 147 -18.98 35.06 -25.50
C ILE A 147 -18.30 35.99 -26.54
N ALA A 148 -17.01 35.80 -26.80
CA ALA A 148 -16.28 36.61 -27.78
C ALA A 148 -16.84 36.42 -29.19
N ALA A 149 -17.20 35.20 -29.58
CA ALA A 149 -17.87 34.93 -30.87
C ALA A 149 -19.25 35.59 -30.98
N PHE A 150 -20.06 35.59 -29.90
CA PHE A 150 -21.34 36.27 -29.86
C PHE A 150 -21.22 37.80 -29.93
N VAL A 151 -20.18 38.37 -29.34
CA VAL A 151 -19.89 39.82 -29.40
C VAL A 151 -19.52 40.24 -30.82
N ILE A 152 -18.82 39.38 -31.57
CA ILE A 152 -18.44 39.68 -32.96
C ILE A 152 -19.68 39.58 -33.88
N ASN A 153 -20.32 38.39 -33.92
CA ASN A 153 -21.51 38.19 -34.73
C ASN A 153 -22.42 37.13 -34.13
N PRO A 154 -23.61 37.47 -33.56
CA PRO A 154 -24.53 36.52 -32.93
C PRO A 154 -25.04 35.45 -33.87
N GLY A 155 -25.27 35.80 -35.17
CA GLY A 155 -25.77 34.85 -36.18
C GLY A 155 -24.78 33.72 -36.49
N LEU A 156 -23.51 34.07 -36.71
CA LEU A 156 -22.43 33.11 -36.93
C LEU A 156 -22.08 32.34 -35.64
N ALA A 157 -22.11 32.97 -34.47
CA ALA A 157 -21.89 32.29 -33.21
C ALA A 157 -22.92 31.22 -32.93
N GLY A 158 -24.17 31.43 -33.32
CA GLY A 158 -25.24 30.43 -33.25
C GLY A 158 -24.95 29.16 -34.08
N VAL A 159 -24.23 29.30 -35.20
CA VAL A 159 -23.80 28.14 -36.02
C VAL A 159 -22.82 27.23 -35.28
N PHE A 160 -22.00 27.78 -34.36
CA PHE A 160 -21.06 26.99 -33.57
C PHE A 160 -21.70 26.24 -32.41
N LEU A 161 -22.86 26.70 -31.94
CA LEU A 161 -23.55 26.05 -30.85
C LEU A 161 -24.02 24.64 -31.24
N ILE A 162 -24.43 24.46 -32.52
CA ILE A 162 -24.90 23.17 -33.02
C ILE A 162 -23.79 22.09 -32.98
N PRO A 163 -22.61 22.29 -33.62
CA PRO A 163 -21.54 21.31 -33.56
C PRO A 163 -21.02 21.12 -32.13
N LEU A 164 -20.97 22.15 -31.29
CA LEU A 164 -20.54 22.05 -29.90
C LEU A 164 -21.46 21.15 -29.07
N VAL A 165 -22.80 21.34 -29.18
CA VAL A 165 -23.79 20.50 -28.50
C VAL A 165 -23.77 19.09 -29.06
N LEU A 166 -23.73 18.92 -30.40
CA LEU A 166 -23.63 17.62 -31.03
C LEU A 166 -22.41 16.83 -30.55
N LEU A 167 -21.25 17.47 -30.58
CA LEU A 167 -20.00 16.85 -30.12
C LEU A 167 -20.06 16.52 -28.63
N GLY A 168 -20.63 17.40 -27.79
CA GLY A 168 -20.80 17.16 -26.35
C GLY A 168 -21.70 15.92 -26.09
N VAL A 169 -22.80 15.78 -26.83
CA VAL A 169 -23.69 14.61 -26.72
C VAL A 169 -22.96 13.32 -27.16
N VAL A 170 -22.28 13.35 -28.32
CA VAL A 170 -21.56 12.19 -28.84
C VAL A 170 -20.43 11.77 -27.89
N LEU A 171 -19.64 12.73 -27.38
CA LEU A 171 -18.60 12.46 -26.39
C LEU A 171 -19.20 11.87 -25.12
N GLY A 172 -20.31 12.40 -24.61
CA GLY A 172 -21.00 11.86 -23.44
C GLY A 172 -21.43 10.40 -23.63
N LEU A 173 -21.95 10.06 -24.82
CA LEU A 173 -22.33 8.68 -25.17
C LEU A 173 -21.13 7.75 -25.30
N ILE A 174 -20.02 8.23 -25.92
CA ILE A 174 -18.76 7.48 -26.01
C ILE A 174 -18.23 7.19 -24.63
N ILE A 175 -18.13 8.20 -23.76
CA ILE A 175 -17.63 8.07 -22.37
C ILE A 175 -18.49 7.05 -21.61
N LYS A 176 -19.81 7.18 -21.64
CA LYS A 176 -20.71 6.27 -20.91
C LYS A 176 -20.53 4.79 -21.34
N ARG A 177 -20.39 4.52 -22.65
CA ARG A 177 -20.16 3.17 -23.15
C ARG A 177 -18.75 2.66 -22.89
N ALA A 178 -17.75 3.50 -23.10
CA ALA A 178 -16.35 3.16 -22.87
C ALA A 178 -16.10 2.81 -21.39
N THR A 179 -16.60 3.60 -20.44
CA THR A 179 -16.44 3.34 -19.00
C THR A 179 -16.96 1.95 -18.62
N HIS A 180 -18.17 1.58 -19.09
CA HIS A 180 -18.72 0.25 -18.81
C HIS A 180 -17.88 -0.90 -19.38
N LEU A 181 -17.29 -0.73 -20.56
CA LEU A 181 -16.40 -1.73 -21.15
C LEU A 181 -15.06 -1.78 -20.41
N PHE A 182 -14.50 -0.66 -20.02
CA PHE A 182 -13.27 -0.63 -19.24
C PHE A 182 -13.42 -1.31 -17.88
N ASP A 183 -14.56 -1.18 -17.22
CA ASP A 183 -14.83 -1.92 -15.98
C ASP A 183 -14.77 -3.45 -16.19
N GLN A 184 -15.22 -3.94 -17.34
CA GLN A 184 -15.09 -5.36 -17.70
C GLN A 184 -13.65 -5.73 -18.07
N VAL A 185 -12.94 -4.85 -18.79
CA VAL A 185 -11.52 -5.03 -19.14
C VAL A 185 -10.68 -5.16 -17.86
N PHE A 186 -10.87 -4.26 -16.88
CA PHE A 186 -10.09 -4.30 -15.64
C PHE A 186 -10.33 -5.59 -14.86
N LYS A 187 -11.57 -6.09 -14.76
CA LYS A 187 -11.85 -7.39 -14.14
C LYS A 187 -11.12 -8.54 -14.84
N LYS A 188 -11.07 -8.54 -16.18
CA LYS A 188 -10.33 -9.57 -16.94
C LYS A 188 -8.82 -9.39 -16.88
N TYR A 189 -8.35 -8.16 -16.69
CA TYR A 189 -6.96 -7.87 -16.44
C TYR A 189 -6.50 -8.36 -15.07
N ASP A 190 -7.36 -8.28 -14.05
CA ASP A 190 -7.11 -8.88 -12.73
C ASP A 190 -7.01 -10.41 -12.81
N ASP A 191 -7.89 -11.08 -13.59
CA ASP A 191 -7.81 -12.53 -13.85
C ASP A 191 -6.47 -12.89 -14.53
N LEU A 192 -6.01 -12.08 -15.49
CA LEU A 192 -4.72 -12.27 -16.17
C LEU A 192 -3.55 -12.10 -15.20
N ASN A 193 -3.55 -11.04 -14.41
CA ASN A 193 -2.51 -10.76 -13.41
C ASN A 193 -2.42 -11.87 -12.38
N ALA A 194 -3.57 -12.38 -11.88
CA ALA A 194 -3.60 -13.50 -10.95
C ALA A 194 -2.98 -14.77 -11.57
N SER A 195 -3.27 -15.06 -12.85
CA SER A 195 -2.67 -16.19 -13.57
C SER A 195 -1.15 -16.04 -13.73
N VAL A 196 -0.67 -14.83 -14.06
CA VAL A 196 0.78 -14.55 -14.16
C VAL A 196 1.46 -14.69 -12.80
N GLN A 197 0.86 -14.13 -11.75
CA GLN A 197 1.42 -14.19 -10.40
C GLN A 197 1.49 -15.64 -9.89
N GLU A 198 0.44 -16.44 -10.13
CA GLU A 198 0.42 -17.86 -9.80
C GLU A 198 1.56 -18.60 -10.52
N ASN A 199 1.69 -18.41 -11.84
CA ASN A 199 2.71 -19.05 -12.65
C ASN A 199 4.12 -18.67 -12.22
N VAL A 200 4.41 -17.35 -12.06
CA VAL A 200 5.73 -16.86 -11.64
C VAL A 200 6.09 -17.36 -10.24
N SER A 201 5.13 -17.35 -9.31
CA SER A 201 5.34 -17.87 -7.95
C SER A 201 5.60 -19.39 -7.96
N GLY A 202 4.87 -20.11 -8.81
CA GLY A 202 4.99 -21.56 -8.98
C GLY A 202 5.95 -22.02 -10.07
N ILE A 203 6.80 -21.14 -10.64
CA ILE A 203 7.59 -21.47 -11.85
C ILE A 203 8.47 -22.70 -11.68
N ARG A 204 9.00 -22.95 -10.48
CA ARG A 204 9.79 -24.15 -10.19
C ARG A 204 8.95 -25.43 -10.31
N VAL A 205 7.67 -25.38 -9.91
CA VAL A 205 6.73 -26.50 -10.04
C VAL A 205 6.41 -26.72 -11.52
N VAL A 206 6.09 -25.65 -12.26
CA VAL A 206 5.84 -25.71 -13.72
C VAL A 206 7.02 -26.39 -14.44
N LYS A 207 8.26 -25.98 -14.10
CA LYS A 207 9.48 -26.58 -14.67
C LYS A 207 9.72 -28.02 -14.23
N ALA A 208 9.50 -28.33 -12.95
CA ALA A 208 9.70 -29.68 -12.43
C ALA A 208 8.72 -30.70 -13.04
N PHE A 209 7.50 -30.27 -13.37
CA PHE A 209 6.45 -31.14 -13.95
C PHE A 209 6.33 -31.01 -15.48
N VAL A 210 7.18 -30.22 -16.13
CA VAL A 210 7.19 -29.98 -17.60
C VAL A 210 5.79 -29.57 -18.08
N ARG A 211 5.21 -28.52 -17.46
CA ARG A 211 3.85 -28.05 -17.75
C ARG A 211 3.80 -26.69 -18.43
N GLU A 212 4.86 -26.28 -19.08
CA GLU A 212 4.97 -24.99 -19.80
C GLU A 212 3.85 -24.82 -20.84
N ASP A 213 3.62 -25.84 -21.68
CA ASP A 213 2.59 -25.78 -22.72
C ASP A 213 1.17 -25.62 -22.17
N PHE A 214 0.91 -26.17 -20.98
CA PHE A 214 -0.38 -26.01 -20.30
C PHE A 214 -0.55 -24.57 -19.81
N GLU A 215 0.47 -24.03 -19.16
CA GLU A 215 0.45 -22.65 -18.66
C GLU A 215 0.41 -21.63 -19.80
N ASP A 216 1.13 -21.86 -20.91
CA ASP A 216 1.07 -21.02 -22.11
C ASP A 216 -0.34 -20.97 -22.69
N LYS A 217 -1.06 -22.10 -22.76
CA LYS A 217 -2.46 -22.14 -23.20
C LYS A 217 -3.38 -21.40 -22.23
N LYS A 218 -3.19 -21.58 -20.91
CA LYS A 218 -3.96 -20.90 -19.86
C LYS A 218 -3.78 -19.38 -19.97
N PHE A 219 -2.52 -18.92 -20.04
CA PHE A 219 -2.18 -17.52 -20.23
C PHE A 219 -2.73 -16.97 -21.56
N GLY A 220 -2.52 -17.68 -22.68
CA GLY A 220 -3.02 -17.28 -24.00
C GLY A 220 -4.54 -17.07 -24.02
N LYS A 221 -5.32 -17.93 -23.35
CA LYS A 221 -6.76 -17.76 -23.22
C LYS A 221 -7.14 -16.52 -22.40
N ALA A 222 -6.46 -16.28 -21.27
CA ALA A 222 -6.69 -15.09 -20.45
C ALA A 222 -6.31 -13.81 -21.21
N ALA A 223 -5.15 -13.78 -21.87
CA ALA A 223 -4.67 -12.68 -22.69
C ALA A 223 -5.64 -12.37 -23.86
N THR A 224 -6.14 -13.41 -24.54
CA THR A 224 -7.11 -13.25 -25.65
C THR A 224 -8.43 -12.64 -25.16
N ASN A 225 -8.90 -13.00 -23.97
CA ASN A 225 -10.11 -12.42 -23.37
C ASN A 225 -9.92 -10.91 -23.10
N VAL A 226 -8.78 -10.53 -22.53
CA VAL A 226 -8.42 -9.11 -22.32
C VAL A 226 -8.31 -8.38 -23.66
N TYR A 227 -7.59 -8.95 -24.63
CA TYR A 227 -7.44 -8.39 -25.97
C TYR A 227 -8.79 -8.10 -26.64
N ASN A 228 -9.70 -9.07 -26.66
CA ASN A 228 -11.01 -8.92 -27.29
C ASN A 228 -11.87 -7.81 -26.66
N LEU A 229 -11.82 -7.66 -25.33
CA LEU A 229 -12.52 -6.59 -24.64
C LEU A 229 -11.86 -5.24 -24.86
N PHE A 230 -10.53 -5.19 -24.85
CA PHE A 230 -9.77 -3.98 -25.17
C PHE A 230 -10.08 -3.47 -26.57
N VAL A 231 -10.03 -4.34 -27.56
CA VAL A 231 -10.38 -3.99 -28.96
C VAL A 231 -11.82 -3.45 -29.07
N LYS A 232 -12.77 -4.02 -28.30
CA LYS A 232 -14.15 -3.49 -28.28
C LYS A 232 -14.21 -2.08 -27.65
N ALA A 233 -13.50 -1.84 -26.56
CA ALA A 233 -13.43 -0.55 -25.91
C ALA A 233 -12.73 0.49 -26.81
N GLU A 234 -11.58 0.13 -27.37
CA GLU A 234 -10.80 0.99 -28.27
C GLU A 234 -11.57 1.36 -29.56
N ARG A 235 -12.36 0.44 -30.14
CA ARG A 235 -13.22 0.78 -31.28
C ARG A 235 -14.19 1.91 -30.97
N ILE A 236 -14.74 1.95 -29.76
CA ILE A 236 -15.68 3.03 -29.37
C ILE A 236 -14.90 4.34 -29.20
N ILE A 237 -13.73 4.30 -28.58
CA ILE A 237 -12.88 5.48 -28.41
C ILE A 237 -12.33 5.96 -29.75
N ALA A 238 -11.95 5.05 -30.65
CA ALA A 238 -11.44 5.40 -31.98
C ALA A 238 -12.45 6.22 -32.81
N PHE A 239 -13.75 6.05 -32.56
CA PHE A 239 -14.79 6.88 -33.18
C PHE A 239 -14.72 8.36 -32.78
N ASN A 240 -14.08 8.67 -31.65
CA ASN A 240 -13.90 10.05 -31.18
C ASN A 240 -13.15 10.91 -32.21
N SER A 241 -12.06 10.41 -32.76
CA SER A 241 -11.24 11.18 -33.71
C SER A 241 -11.96 11.52 -35.02
N PRO A 242 -12.58 10.57 -35.74
CA PRO A 242 -13.37 10.87 -36.94
C PRO A 242 -14.54 11.85 -36.70
N VAL A 243 -15.30 11.66 -35.60
CA VAL A 243 -16.43 12.56 -35.27
C VAL A 243 -15.93 13.95 -34.99
N MET A 244 -14.82 14.07 -34.28
CA MET A 244 -14.21 15.36 -33.98
C MET A 244 -13.68 16.05 -35.23
N MET A 245 -12.97 15.34 -36.14
CA MET A 245 -12.50 15.87 -37.41
C MET A 245 -13.63 16.33 -38.28
N LEU A 246 -14.70 15.53 -38.41
CA LEU A 246 -15.90 15.89 -39.13
C LEU A 246 -16.54 17.17 -38.55
N THR A 247 -16.62 17.27 -37.23
CA THR A 247 -17.18 18.45 -36.55
C THR A 247 -16.32 19.68 -36.77
N ILE A 248 -14.98 19.57 -36.66
CA ILE A 248 -14.04 20.66 -36.90
C ILE A 248 -14.14 21.15 -38.35
N TYR A 249 -13.92 20.27 -39.30
CA TYR A 249 -13.93 20.65 -40.71
C TYR A 249 -15.33 21.11 -41.18
N GLY A 250 -16.37 20.46 -40.69
CA GLY A 250 -17.74 20.89 -40.95
C GLY A 250 -18.02 22.31 -40.42
N SER A 251 -17.54 22.61 -39.20
CA SER A 251 -17.65 23.96 -38.63
C SER A 251 -16.85 24.99 -39.40
N VAL A 252 -15.59 24.64 -39.80
CA VAL A 252 -14.74 25.53 -40.60
C VAL A 252 -15.35 25.77 -41.97
N MET A 253 -15.91 24.76 -42.65
CA MET A 253 -16.59 24.93 -43.95
C MET A 253 -17.83 25.80 -43.82
N ALA A 254 -18.67 25.55 -42.80
CA ALA A 254 -19.87 26.37 -42.57
C ALA A 254 -19.51 27.84 -42.30
N LEU A 255 -18.48 28.04 -41.44
CA LEU A 255 -17.96 29.38 -41.14
C LEU A 255 -17.38 30.06 -42.38
N SER A 256 -16.62 29.31 -43.20
CA SER A 256 -16.05 29.85 -44.44
C SER A 256 -17.15 30.31 -45.42
N TRP A 257 -18.16 29.47 -45.62
CA TRP A 257 -19.25 29.80 -46.56
C TRP A 257 -20.11 30.96 -46.06
N LEU A 258 -20.67 30.83 -44.85
CA LEU A 258 -21.53 31.88 -44.29
C LEU A 258 -20.77 33.17 -44.00
N GLY A 259 -19.55 33.05 -43.47
CA GLY A 259 -18.67 34.18 -43.16
C GLY A 259 -18.25 34.93 -44.42
N ALA A 260 -17.85 34.25 -45.50
CA ALA A 260 -17.50 34.87 -46.76
C ALA A 260 -18.70 35.63 -47.37
N SER A 261 -19.90 35.04 -47.28
CA SER A 261 -21.12 35.69 -47.71
C SER A 261 -21.42 37.00 -46.97
N LEU A 262 -21.15 37.03 -45.63
CA LEU A 262 -21.32 38.23 -44.79
C LEU A 262 -20.24 39.26 -45.04
N VAL A 263 -18.99 38.83 -45.31
CA VAL A 263 -17.90 39.71 -45.66
C VAL A 263 -18.12 40.42 -47.01
N THR A 264 -18.52 39.64 -48.05
CA THR A 264 -18.84 40.19 -49.37
C THR A 264 -20.07 41.08 -49.33
N GLY A 265 -21.02 40.85 -48.42
CA GLY A 265 -22.18 41.70 -48.15
C GLY A 265 -21.87 42.92 -47.30
N GLY A 266 -20.66 43.13 -46.86
CA GLY A 266 -20.21 44.28 -46.04
C GLY A 266 -20.74 44.29 -44.60
N SER A 267 -21.28 43.16 -44.09
CA SER A 267 -21.83 43.04 -42.74
C SER A 267 -20.88 42.40 -41.72
N LEU A 268 -19.72 41.91 -42.15
CA LEU A 268 -18.66 41.35 -41.31
C LEU A 268 -17.30 41.75 -41.87
N ASP A 269 -16.35 42.11 -40.97
CA ASP A 269 -14.97 42.39 -41.37
C ASP A 269 -14.17 41.11 -41.54
N LEU A 270 -13.16 41.12 -42.43
CA LEU A 270 -12.25 39.96 -42.64
C LEU A 270 -11.47 39.58 -41.36
N GLY A 271 -11.09 40.59 -40.57
CA GLY A 271 -10.45 40.39 -39.28
C GLY A 271 -11.34 39.62 -38.29
N ASP A 272 -12.61 39.98 -38.23
CA ASP A 272 -13.60 39.31 -37.37
C ASP A 272 -13.82 37.86 -37.77
N LEU A 273 -13.90 37.57 -39.09
CA LEU A 273 -13.99 36.19 -39.62
C LEU A 273 -12.76 35.38 -39.19
N THR A 274 -11.55 35.94 -39.28
CA THR A 274 -10.29 35.28 -38.84
C THR A 274 -10.31 34.96 -37.35
N ALA A 275 -10.78 35.89 -36.49
CA ALA A 275 -10.92 35.67 -35.06
C ALA A 275 -11.91 34.53 -34.76
N MET A 276 -13.03 34.48 -35.50
CA MET A 276 -14.03 33.41 -35.33
C MET A 276 -13.49 32.00 -35.67
N PHE A 277 -12.62 31.86 -36.68
CA PHE A 277 -11.92 30.60 -36.93
C PHE A 277 -11.10 30.16 -35.71
N THR A 278 -10.38 31.08 -35.10
CA THR A 278 -9.57 30.80 -33.91
C THR A 278 -10.45 30.33 -32.72
N TYR A 279 -11.57 31.02 -32.49
CA TYR A 279 -12.49 30.64 -31.40
C TYR A 279 -13.11 29.29 -31.61
N VAL A 280 -13.52 28.92 -32.81
CA VAL A 280 -14.06 27.59 -33.12
C VAL A 280 -13.05 26.50 -32.83
N MET A 281 -11.81 26.70 -33.30
CA MET A 281 -10.73 25.73 -33.04
C MET A 281 -10.46 25.58 -31.53
N ASN A 282 -10.38 26.69 -30.79
CA ASN A 282 -10.18 26.67 -29.34
C ASN A 282 -11.32 25.94 -28.61
N MET A 283 -12.58 26.18 -29.00
CA MET A 283 -13.74 25.52 -28.38
C MET A 283 -13.70 24.01 -28.58
N LEU A 284 -13.46 23.57 -29.81
CA LEU A 284 -13.48 22.14 -30.15
C LEU A 284 -12.29 21.39 -29.49
N MET A 285 -11.09 21.99 -29.46
CA MET A 285 -9.94 21.41 -28.76
C MET A 285 -10.16 21.31 -27.26
N ASN A 286 -10.73 22.34 -26.62
CA ASN A 286 -11.00 22.31 -25.18
C ASN A 286 -12.11 21.34 -24.82
N LEU A 287 -13.09 21.10 -25.69
CA LEU A 287 -14.11 20.08 -25.48
C LEU A 287 -13.48 18.66 -25.49
N MET A 288 -12.53 18.42 -26.39
CA MET A 288 -11.74 17.16 -26.38
C MET A 288 -10.95 16.98 -25.10
N MET A 289 -10.27 18.06 -24.63
CA MET A 289 -9.54 18.02 -23.37
C MET A 289 -10.44 17.69 -22.18
N LEU A 290 -11.66 18.23 -22.12
CA LEU A 290 -12.65 17.89 -21.09
C LEU A 290 -13.02 16.40 -21.10
N SER A 291 -13.18 15.81 -22.30
CA SER A 291 -13.44 14.38 -22.44
C SER A 291 -12.31 13.54 -21.86
N MET A 292 -11.06 13.87 -22.18
CA MET A 292 -9.87 13.18 -21.68
C MET A 292 -9.74 13.28 -20.14
N ILE A 293 -10.02 14.46 -19.58
CA ILE A 293 -10.01 14.66 -18.11
C ILE A 293 -11.03 13.76 -17.44
N PHE A 294 -12.23 13.66 -17.98
CA PHE A 294 -13.30 12.85 -17.40
C PHE A 294 -12.90 11.37 -17.30
N VAL A 295 -12.30 10.81 -18.35
CA VAL A 295 -11.79 9.43 -18.34
C VAL A 295 -10.73 9.26 -17.25
N MET A 296 -9.76 10.19 -17.17
CA MET A 296 -8.69 10.11 -16.19
C MET A 296 -9.22 10.24 -14.75
N LEU A 297 -10.17 11.12 -14.49
CA LEU A 297 -10.81 11.26 -13.18
C LEU A 297 -11.52 9.97 -12.76
N THR A 298 -12.20 9.30 -13.70
CA THR A 298 -12.87 8.03 -13.44
C THR A 298 -11.86 6.95 -13.03
N MET A 299 -10.73 6.84 -13.73
CA MET A 299 -9.66 5.90 -13.40
C MET A 299 -9.03 6.21 -12.03
N SER A 300 -8.80 7.49 -11.74
CA SER A 300 -8.19 7.92 -10.47
C SER A 300 -9.13 7.78 -9.27
N ALA A 301 -10.45 7.71 -9.49
CA ALA A 301 -11.42 7.55 -8.41
C ALA A 301 -11.26 6.23 -7.63
N ALA A 302 -10.86 5.14 -8.30
CA ALA A 302 -10.57 3.87 -7.65
C ALA A 302 -9.34 3.97 -6.74
N SER A 303 -8.25 4.59 -7.23
CA SER A 303 -7.04 4.86 -6.45
C SER A 303 -7.35 5.76 -5.24
N ALA A 304 -8.18 6.78 -5.43
CA ALA A 304 -8.62 7.67 -4.35
C ALA A 304 -9.40 6.95 -3.24
N ARG A 305 -10.27 5.98 -3.60
CA ARG A 305 -11.01 5.17 -2.61
C ARG A 305 -10.02 4.34 -1.77
N ARG A 306 -9.08 3.63 -2.40
CA ARG A 306 -8.07 2.80 -1.70
C ARG A 306 -7.19 3.62 -0.76
N ILE A 307 -6.82 4.85 -1.14
CA ILE A 307 -6.08 5.76 -0.27
C ILE A 307 -6.92 6.17 0.94
N VAL A 308 -8.19 6.54 0.72
CA VAL A 308 -9.10 6.98 1.79
C VAL A 308 -9.43 5.83 2.75
N GLU A 309 -9.52 4.59 2.27
CA GLU A 309 -9.63 3.42 3.14
C GLU A 309 -8.47 3.36 4.14
N VAL A 310 -7.23 3.48 3.67
CA VAL A 310 -6.05 3.47 4.57
C VAL A 310 -6.03 4.68 5.50
N LEU A 311 -6.39 5.88 5.01
CA LEU A 311 -6.39 7.09 5.83
C LEU A 311 -7.46 7.10 6.93
N ASN A 312 -8.59 6.42 6.70
CA ASN A 312 -9.71 6.35 7.64
C ASN A 312 -9.74 5.05 8.45
N GLU A 313 -8.83 4.12 8.18
CA GLU A 313 -8.75 2.88 8.96
C GLU A 313 -8.31 3.21 10.39
N GLU A 314 -9.12 2.78 11.36
CA GLU A 314 -8.81 2.96 12.77
C GLU A 314 -8.11 1.71 13.33
N PRO A 315 -7.09 1.88 14.19
CA PRO A 315 -6.47 0.75 14.87
C PRO A 315 -7.51 -0.03 15.67
N SER A 316 -7.54 -1.36 15.51
CA SER A 316 -8.45 -2.21 16.27
C SER A 316 -8.08 -2.33 17.76
N LEU A 317 -6.82 -2.00 18.10
CA LEU A 317 -6.31 -1.97 19.46
C LEU A 317 -5.96 -0.53 19.84
N SER A 318 -6.33 -0.14 21.06
CA SER A 318 -6.00 1.16 21.64
C SER A 318 -5.63 1.00 23.12
N ASN A 319 -4.86 1.94 23.64
CA ASN A 319 -4.62 2.03 25.08
C ASN A 319 -5.89 2.43 25.82
N PRO A 320 -6.11 1.96 27.05
CA PRO A 320 -7.18 2.44 27.91
C PRO A 320 -6.91 3.89 28.34
N GLU A 321 -7.92 4.56 28.90
CA GLU A 321 -7.79 5.96 29.38
C GLU A 321 -6.73 6.13 30.48
N GLN A 322 -6.55 5.10 31.31
CA GLN A 322 -5.55 5.07 32.38
C GLN A 322 -4.71 3.78 32.27
N PRO A 323 -3.74 3.74 31.37
CA PRO A 323 -2.94 2.55 31.14
C PRO A 323 -1.95 2.30 32.29
N LEU A 324 -1.74 1.03 32.62
CA LEU A 324 -0.67 0.61 33.55
C LEU A 324 0.64 0.51 32.78
N GLU A 325 1.71 1.14 33.31
CA GLU A 325 3.02 1.22 32.67
C GLU A 325 3.99 0.13 33.14
N THR A 326 3.64 -0.65 34.19
CA THR A 326 4.56 -1.63 34.77
C THR A 326 3.92 -3.00 34.88
N VAL A 327 4.61 -4.02 34.39
CA VAL A 327 4.28 -5.43 34.58
C VAL A 327 4.96 -5.95 35.84
N LYS A 328 4.18 -6.46 36.79
CA LYS A 328 4.65 -6.86 38.11
C LYS A 328 5.64 -8.03 38.04
N ASP A 329 5.24 -9.10 37.40
CA ASP A 329 6.00 -10.34 37.24
C ASP A 329 5.64 -11.05 35.93
N GLY A 330 6.19 -12.22 35.67
CA GLY A 330 5.99 -12.99 34.46
C GLY A 330 4.91 -14.05 34.55
N SER A 331 3.99 -14.00 35.54
CA SER A 331 2.86 -14.94 35.58
C SER A 331 1.87 -14.67 34.46
N ILE A 332 1.23 -15.72 33.97
CA ILE A 332 0.28 -15.62 32.85
C ILE A 332 -0.94 -16.48 33.15
N ASP A 333 -2.12 -15.87 33.06
CA ASP A 333 -3.40 -16.53 33.26
C ASP A 333 -4.30 -16.34 32.05
N PHE A 334 -4.89 -17.42 31.57
CA PHE A 334 -5.96 -17.44 30.59
C PHE A 334 -7.22 -17.87 31.29
N ASN A 335 -8.23 -17.01 31.32
CA ASN A 335 -9.49 -17.24 32.01
C ASN A 335 -10.61 -17.41 30.98
N HIS A 336 -10.97 -18.67 30.66
CA HIS A 336 -12.02 -19.03 29.71
C HIS A 336 -11.91 -18.30 28.37
N VAL A 337 -10.72 -18.28 27.76
CA VAL A 337 -10.43 -17.48 26.58
C VAL A 337 -10.96 -18.13 25.31
N MET A 338 -11.74 -17.35 24.56
CA MET A 338 -12.14 -17.65 23.19
C MET A 338 -11.54 -16.61 22.23
N PHE A 339 -11.11 -17.05 21.04
CA PHE A 339 -10.57 -16.13 20.04
C PHE A 339 -10.95 -16.52 18.61
N LYS A 340 -11.35 -15.48 17.83
CA LYS A 340 -11.61 -15.53 16.39
C LYS A 340 -10.86 -14.41 15.66
N TYR A 341 -10.25 -14.70 14.50
CA TYR A 341 -9.58 -13.65 13.70
C TYR A 341 -10.54 -12.67 13.04
N HIS A 342 -11.78 -13.09 12.72
CA HIS A 342 -12.79 -12.23 12.10
C HIS A 342 -13.69 -11.60 13.16
N ALA A 343 -13.64 -10.27 13.26
CA ALA A 343 -14.46 -9.50 14.21
C ALA A 343 -15.97 -9.59 13.96
N ASP A 344 -16.39 -9.94 12.74
CA ASP A 344 -17.79 -10.08 12.31
C ASP A 344 -18.47 -11.35 12.86
N GLY A 345 -17.76 -12.13 13.66
CA GLY A 345 -18.32 -13.34 14.32
C GLY A 345 -18.52 -14.53 13.38
N ASN A 346 -18.26 -14.38 12.08
CA ASN A 346 -18.34 -15.45 11.11
C ASN A 346 -17.05 -16.28 11.13
N GLY A 347 -17.15 -17.57 11.41
CA GLY A 347 -16.05 -18.54 11.45
C GLY A 347 -15.97 -19.27 12.79
N ASP A 348 -15.36 -20.46 12.74
CA ASP A 348 -15.10 -21.25 13.93
C ASP A 348 -14.03 -20.60 14.82
N PRO A 349 -14.14 -20.70 16.14
CA PRO A 349 -13.13 -20.18 17.05
C PRO A 349 -11.81 -20.95 16.86
N ILE A 350 -10.71 -20.18 16.76
CA ILE A 350 -9.36 -20.73 16.69
C ILE A 350 -8.88 -21.17 18.08
N LEU A 351 -9.30 -20.44 19.12
CA LEU A 351 -9.15 -20.84 20.51
C LEU A 351 -10.54 -20.94 21.13
N ASN A 352 -10.79 -21.99 21.88
CA ASN A 352 -12.09 -22.30 22.42
C ASN A 352 -11.97 -22.76 23.87
N ASP A 353 -12.43 -21.90 24.80
CA ASP A 353 -12.47 -22.14 26.24
C ASP A 353 -11.10 -22.55 26.81
N VAL A 354 -10.09 -21.71 26.58
CA VAL A 354 -8.74 -21.93 27.08
C VAL A 354 -8.64 -21.40 28.52
N ASP A 355 -8.31 -22.31 29.44
CA ASP A 355 -8.08 -22.03 30.85
C ASP A 355 -6.68 -22.53 31.25
N LEU A 356 -5.76 -21.63 31.59
CA LEU A 356 -4.35 -21.93 31.84
C LEU A 356 -3.79 -21.02 32.93
N HIS A 357 -2.93 -21.58 33.78
CA HIS A 357 -2.15 -20.83 34.78
C HIS A 357 -0.66 -21.16 34.70
N ILE A 358 0.18 -20.18 34.33
CA ILE A 358 1.64 -20.27 34.20
C ILE A 358 2.29 -19.41 35.28
N LYS A 359 3.18 -19.98 36.06
CA LYS A 359 3.89 -19.26 37.15
C LYS A 359 5.01 -18.38 36.62
N SER A 360 5.29 -17.29 37.31
CA SER A 360 6.45 -16.44 36.99
C SER A 360 7.77 -17.23 37.06
N GLY A 361 8.61 -17.08 36.04
CA GLY A 361 9.90 -17.78 35.91
C GLY A 361 9.82 -19.19 35.36
N GLU A 362 8.62 -19.73 35.14
CA GLU A 362 8.41 -21.08 34.61
C GLU A 362 8.81 -21.18 33.13
N THR A 363 9.37 -22.32 32.73
CA THR A 363 9.61 -22.65 31.32
C THR A 363 8.52 -23.59 30.86
N VAL A 364 7.69 -23.13 29.90
CA VAL A 364 6.54 -23.89 29.38
C VAL A 364 6.75 -24.21 27.90
N GLY A 365 6.65 -25.50 27.57
CA GLY A 365 6.60 -25.96 26.19
C GLY A 365 5.19 -25.94 25.66
N ILE A 366 4.99 -25.68 24.36
CA ILE A 366 3.68 -25.82 23.69
C ILE A 366 3.86 -26.74 22.49
N ILE A 367 3.09 -27.85 22.46
CA ILE A 367 3.10 -28.81 21.37
C ILE A 367 1.68 -29.09 20.88
N GLY A 368 1.55 -29.61 19.65
CA GLY A 368 0.27 -29.96 19.03
C GLY A 368 0.35 -29.90 17.51
N GLY A 369 -0.69 -30.34 16.85
CA GLY A 369 -0.79 -30.37 15.39
C GLY A 369 -0.64 -29.00 14.72
N THR A 370 -0.39 -28.99 13.40
CA THR A 370 -0.38 -27.75 12.63
C THR A 370 -1.80 -27.16 12.59
N GLY A 371 -1.93 -25.86 12.87
CA GLY A 371 -3.23 -25.18 12.86
C GLY A 371 -4.05 -25.30 14.17
N CYS A 372 -3.57 -25.99 15.21
CA CYS A 372 -4.30 -26.13 16.48
C CYS A 372 -4.33 -24.86 17.38
N GLY A 373 -3.79 -23.73 16.92
CA GLY A 373 -3.89 -22.44 17.63
C GLY A 373 -2.68 -22.03 18.49
N LYS A 374 -1.52 -22.71 18.42
CA LYS A 374 -0.31 -22.40 19.24
C LYS A 374 0.16 -20.96 19.13
N SER A 375 0.42 -20.50 17.90
CA SER A 375 0.88 -19.11 17.65
C SER A 375 -0.19 -18.09 18.01
N THR A 376 -1.45 -18.44 17.84
CA THR A 376 -2.59 -17.59 18.25
C THR A 376 -2.61 -17.42 19.77
N LEU A 377 -2.42 -18.50 20.54
CA LEU A 377 -2.38 -18.46 22.00
C LEU A 377 -1.33 -17.46 22.49
N VAL A 378 -0.10 -17.55 22.01
CA VAL A 378 0.99 -16.68 22.46
C VAL A 378 0.84 -15.24 21.97
N SER A 379 0.16 -15.02 20.82
CA SER A 379 -0.11 -13.69 20.31
C SER A 379 -1.03 -12.86 21.20
N LEU A 380 -1.88 -13.51 22.00
CA LEU A 380 -2.76 -12.84 22.97
C LEU A 380 -1.98 -12.35 24.19
N ILE A 381 -0.91 -13.03 24.61
CA ILE A 381 -0.09 -12.65 25.79
C ILE A 381 0.58 -11.29 25.57
N SER A 382 1.11 -11.04 24.36
CA SER A 382 1.74 -9.77 23.98
C SER A 382 0.74 -8.74 23.45
N ARG A 383 -0.57 -9.05 23.54
CA ARG A 383 -1.65 -8.21 23.02
C ARG A 383 -1.41 -7.79 21.56
N LEU A 384 -1.04 -8.74 20.67
CA LEU A 384 -1.06 -8.51 19.23
C LEU A 384 -2.50 -8.55 18.70
N TYR A 385 -3.36 -9.29 19.41
CA TYR A 385 -4.82 -9.34 19.28
C TYR A 385 -5.45 -9.32 20.67
N ASP A 386 -6.68 -8.87 20.78
CA ASP A 386 -7.48 -9.01 22.00
C ASP A 386 -8.36 -10.27 21.94
N ALA A 387 -8.54 -10.96 23.07
CA ALA A 387 -9.45 -12.10 23.17
C ALA A 387 -10.89 -11.68 22.81
N THR A 388 -11.61 -12.56 22.10
CA THR A 388 -13.03 -12.34 21.75
C THR A 388 -13.91 -12.47 23.00
N GLU A 389 -13.64 -13.49 23.84
CA GLU A 389 -14.30 -13.69 25.13
C GLU A 389 -13.24 -14.10 26.16
N GLY A 390 -13.54 -13.93 27.43
CA GLY A 390 -12.61 -14.19 28.53
C GLY A 390 -11.56 -13.10 28.74
N SER A 391 -10.50 -13.41 29.48
CA SER A 391 -9.39 -12.49 29.75
C SER A 391 -8.05 -13.22 29.72
N VAL A 392 -7.02 -12.51 29.24
CA VAL A 392 -5.62 -12.89 29.34
C VAL A 392 -4.95 -11.93 30.31
N GLU A 393 -4.30 -12.46 31.33
CA GLU A 393 -3.63 -11.66 32.36
C GLU A 393 -2.12 -11.93 32.35
N VAL A 394 -1.32 -10.88 32.55
CA VAL A 394 0.12 -10.95 32.76
C VAL A 394 0.46 -10.22 34.05
N GLY A 395 1.18 -10.86 34.96
CA GLY A 395 1.45 -10.29 36.29
C GLY A 395 0.19 -10.06 37.11
N GLY A 396 -0.88 -10.85 36.88
CA GLY A 396 -2.18 -10.76 37.56
C GLY A 396 -3.05 -9.59 37.11
N VAL A 397 -2.78 -8.98 35.95
CA VAL A 397 -3.57 -7.89 35.37
C VAL A 397 -3.88 -8.18 33.91
N ASP A 398 -5.15 -7.96 33.53
CA ASP A 398 -5.61 -8.11 32.15
C ASP A 398 -4.77 -7.27 31.18
N VAL A 399 -4.28 -7.90 30.10
CA VAL A 399 -3.41 -7.27 29.09
C VAL A 399 -4.03 -6.00 28.47
N ARG A 400 -5.37 -5.89 28.47
CA ARG A 400 -6.11 -4.74 27.96
C ARG A 400 -5.98 -3.50 28.83
N LYS A 401 -5.55 -3.64 30.08
CA LYS A 401 -5.36 -2.54 31.05
C LYS A 401 -3.96 -1.92 31.01
N TYR A 402 -3.01 -2.58 30.35
CA TYR A 402 -1.67 -2.05 30.20
C TYR A 402 -1.54 -1.04 29.05
N ASP A 403 -0.55 -0.15 29.17
CA ASP A 403 0.04 0.50 28.00
C ASP A 403 0.65 -0.55 27.09
N MET A 404 0.33 -0.51 25.78
CA MET A 404 0.79 -1.52 24.83
C MET A 404 2.31 -1.54 24.66
N GLU A 405 2.96 -0.38 24.75
CA GLU A 405 4.43 -0.29 24.65
C GLU A 405 5.07 -0.86 25.90
N ALA A 406 4.58 -0.48 27.09
CA ALA A 406 5.06 -1.02 28.35
C ALA A 406 4.90 -2.55 28.41
N LEU A 407 3.73 -3.09 28.04
CA LEU A 407 3.49 -4.54 27.99
C LEU A 407 4.47 -5.23 27.03
N ARG A 408 4.58 -4.74 25.79
CA ARG A 408 5.44 -5.35 24.73
C ARG A 408 6.92 -5.19 24.99
N ASN A 409 7.33 -4.28 25.87
CA ASN A 409 8.71 -4.18 26.35
C ASN A 409 8.99 -5.24 27.41
N GLN A 410 7.98 -5.71 28.15
CA GLN A 410 8.12 -6.75 29.17
C GLN A 410 7.77 -8.16 28.65
N VAL A 411 7.02 -8.26 27.55
CA VAL A 411 6.69 -9.52 26.86
C VAL A 411 7.35 -9.52 25.49
N ALA A 412 8.54 -10.10 25.40
CA ALA A 412 9.27 -10.18 24.14
C ALA A 412 8.87 -11.42 23.34
N VAL A 413 8.65 -11.25 22.06
CA VAL A 413 8.24 -12.32 21.13
C VAL A 413 9.26 -12.46 20.02
N VAL A 414 9.74 -13.69 19.80
CA VAL A 414 10.45 -14.09 18.59
C VAL A 414 9.46 -14.83 17.70
N LEU A 415 9.05 -14.17 16.62
CA LEU A 415 8.03 -14.68 15.71
C LEU A 415 8.57 -15.84 14.84
N GLN A 416 7.72 -16.72 14.39
CA GLN A 416 8.05 -17.83 13.48
C GLN A 416 8.79 -17.34 12.22
N LYS A 417 8.31 -16.24 11.62
CA LYS A 417 8.98 -15.60 10.48
C LYS A 417 9.99 -14.57 10.96
N ASN A 418 11.24 -14.99 11.07
CA ASN A 418 12.33 -14.13 11.48
C ASN A 418 12.71 -13.12 10.39
N VAL A 419 12.67 -11.82 10.70
CA VAL A 419 12.98 -10.74 9.77
C VAL A 419 14.10 -9.87 10.35
N LEU A 420 15.15 -9.64 9.54
CA LEU A 420 16.18 -8.67 9.81
C LEU A 420 16.04 -7.49 8.84
N PHE A 421 16.39 -6.30 9.32
CA PHE A 421 16.37 -5.09 8.52
C PHE A 421 17.73 -4.84 7.87
N SER A 422 17.73 -4.13 6.76
CA SER A 422 18.98 -3.67 6.15
C SER A 422 19.73 -2.73 7.11
N GLY A 423 21.02 -3.00 7.35
CA GLY A 423 21.85 -2.29 8.31
C GLY A 423 22.87 -3.24 8.95
N SER A 424 23.65 -2.78 9.92
CA SER A 424 24.61 -3.63 10.63
C SER A 424 23.94 -4.64 11.56
N ILE A 425 24.66 -5.67 11.98
CA ILE A 425 24.21 -6.58 13.03
C ILE A 425 23.90 -5.78 14.31
N LEU A 426 24.75 -4.83 14.69
CA LEU A 426 24.56 -4.00 15.86
C LEU A 426 23.28 -3.17 15.80
N GLU A 427 22.99 -2.55 14.64
CA GLU A 427 21.73 -1.82 14.42
C GLU A 427 20.52 -2.75 14.52
N ASN A 428 20.61 -3.95 13.98
CA ASN A 428 19.56 -4.95 14.10
C ASN A 428 19.32 -5.41 15.55
N LEU A 429 20.36 -5.56 16.36
CA LEU A 429 20.24 -5.90 17.79
C LEU A 429 19.58 -4.75 18.57
N ARG A 430 19.96 -3.50 18.28
CA ARG A 430 19.41 -2.30 18.93
C ARG A 430 17.93 -2.05 18.72
N TRP A 431 17.28 -2.78 17.82
CA TRP A 431 15.82 -2.82 17.80
C TRP A 431 15.19 -3.37 19.09
N GLY A 432 15.94 -4.17 19.86
CA GLY A 432 15.52 -4.61 21.19
C GLY A 432 15.66 -3.52 22.27
N ASN A 433 16.75 -2.74 22.17
CA ASN A 433 17.01 -1.58 23.03
C ASN A 433 17.98 -0.64 22.29
N GLU A 434 17.50 0.54 21.87
CA GLU A 434 18.27 1.51 21.08
C GLU A 434 19.51 2.04 21.80
N ASN A 435 19.48 2.06 23.15
CA ASN A 435 20.55 2.56 24.00
C ASN A 435 21.52 1.45 24.44
N ALA A 436 21.36 0.22 23.94
CA ALA A 436 22.23 -0.89 24.33
C ALA A 436 23.70 -0.64 23.95
N THR A 437 24.58 -0.86 24.89
CA THR A 437 26.03 -0.82 24.65
C THR A 437 26.47 -2.00 23.79
N LEU A 438 27.69 -1.93 23.23
CA LEU A 438 28.25 -3.05 22.47
C LEU A 438 28.45 -4.28 23.36
N GLU A 439 28.83 -4.07 24.62
CA GLU A 439 29.03 -5.11 25.61
C GLU A 439 27.71 -5.84 25.94
N GLU A 440 26.63 -5.10 26.16
CA GLU A 440 25.32 -5.72 26.34
C GLU A 440 24.88 -6.51 25.10
N CYS A 441 25.15 -5.99 23.89
CA CYS A 441 24.87 -6.72 22.66
C CYS A 441 25.70 -8.01 22.55
N LYS A 442 26.97 -7.99 22.92
CA LYS A 442 27.83 -9.19 22.98
C LYS A 442 27.32 -10.21 23.99
N GLU A 443 26.91 -9.74 25.18
CA GLU A 443 26.38 -10.62 26.22
C GLU A 443 25.12 -11.39 25.74
N VAL A 444 24.14 -10.71 25.15
CA VAL A 444 22.93 -11.39 24.63
C VAL A 444 23.23 -12.26 23.41
N CYS A 445 24.20 -11.90 22.58
CA CYS A 445 24.66 -12.74 21.48
C CYS A 445 25.30 -14.04 21.99
N ALA A 446 26.08 -13.99 23.07
CA ALA A 446 26.61 -15.18 23.70
C ALA A 446 25.50 -16.05 24.32
N GLN A 447 24.41 -15.45 24.85
CA GLN A 447 23.27 -16.18 25.36
C GLN A 447 22.48 -16.88 24.24
N ALA A 448 22.41 -16.26 23.05
CA ALA A 448 21.77 -16.80 21.86
C ALA A 448 22.72 -17.62 20.97
N CYS A 449 23.96 -17.87 21.39
CA CYS A 449 25.03 -18.51 20.63
C CYS A 449 25.27 -17.84 19.25
N ALA A 450 25.01 -16.54 19.15
CA ALA A 450 25.20 -15.77 17.92
C ALA A 450 26.65 -15.28 17.78
N ASP A 451 27.38 -15.10 18.86
CA ASP A 451 28.81 -14.73 18.93
C ASP A 451 29.68 -15.69 18.11
N GLU A 452 29.40 -17.01 18.16
CA GLU A 452 30.16 -18.06 17.46
C GLU A 452 30.31 -17.79 15.94
N PHE A 453 29.32 -17.19 15.30
CA PHE A 453 29.42 -16.88 13.87
C PHE A 453 29.75 -15.41 13.62
N ILE A 454 29.34 -14.48 14.50
CA ILE A 454 29.66 -13.05 14.36
C ILE A 454 31.17 -12.85 14.42
N ASP A 455 31.87 -13.52 15.35
CA ASP A 455 33.32 -13.42 15.51
C ASP A 455 34.12 -13.97 14.30
N ARG A 456 33.48 -14.79 13.46
CA ARG A 456 34.07 -15.29 12.21
C ARG A 456 33.81 -14.37 11.01
N MET A 457 32.93 -13.39 11.14
CA MET A 457 32.66 -12.42 10.09
C MET A 457 33.76 -11.34 10.05
N PRO A 458 34.19 -10.91 8.86
CA PRO A 458 35.30 -9.94 8.73
C PRO A 458 35.07 -8.64 9.52
N ASP A 459 33.84 -8.15 9.52
CA ASP A 459 33.46 -6.88 10.14
C ASP A 459 32.74 -7.08 11.50
N GLY A 460 32.66 -8.34 12.00
CA GLY A 460 32.04 -8.65 13.29
C GLY A 460 30.63 -8.07 13.42
N TYR A 461 30.38 -7.26 14.46
CA TYR A 461 29.08 -6.62 14.73
C TYR A 461 28.72 -5.51 13.74
N ASP A 462 29.68 -4.97 12.98
CA ASP A 462 29.45 -3.97 11.93
C ASP A 462 29.12 -4.63 10.56
N THR A 463 29.14 -5.97 10.49
CA THR A 463 28.75 -6.70 9.28
C THR A 463 27.37 -6.28 8.80
N HIS A 464 27.28 -5.88 7.52
CA HIS A 464 26.02 -5.44 6.91
C HIS A 464 25.09 -6.62 6.65
N ILE A 465 23.85 -6.48 7.09
CA ILE A 465 22.73 -7.38 6.82
C ILE A 465 21.91 -6.79 5.68
N GLU A 466 21.64 -7.57 4.66
CA GLU A 466 20.74 -7.18 3.57
C GLU A 466 19.28 -7.23 4.00
N GLN A 467 18.40 -6.54 3.25
CA GLN A 467 16.97 -6.53 3.51
C GLN A 467 16.38 -7.94 3.63
N GLY A 468 15.73 -8.22 4.75
CA GLY A 468 15.18 -9.55 5.07
C GLY A 468 16.25 -10.57 5.49
N GLY A 469 17.52 -10.18 5.65
CA GLY A 469 18.61 -11.05 6.06
C GLY A 469 18.94 -12.12 5.01
N THR A 470 18.94 -11.77 3.73
CA THR A 470 19.19 -12.72 2.62
C THR A 470 20.62 -13.23 2.57
N ASN A 471 21.55 -12.50 3.15
CA ASN A 471 22.99 -12.82 3.23
C ASN A 471 23.39 -13.60 4.49
N VAL A 472 22.43 -14.01 5.33
CA VAL A 472 22.70 -14.85 6.52
C VAL A 472 21.82 -16.11 6.47
N SER A 473 22.31 -17.21 7.08
CA SER A 473 21.56 -18.47 7.14
C SER A 473 20.32 -18.37 8.04
N GLY A 474 19.36 -19.27 7.86
CA GLY A 474 18.14 -19.31 8.68
C GLY A 474 18.45 -19.39 10.19
N GLY A 475 19.37 -20.26 10.59
CA GLY A 475 19.79 -20.40 11.99
C GLY A 475 20.54 -19.17 12.53
N GLN A 476 21.36 -18.49 11.72
CA GLN A 476 21.99 -17.22 12.11
C GLN A 476 20.94 -16.13 12.31
N LYS A 477 19.97 -16.02 11.41
CA LYS A 477 18.85 -15.08 11.51
C LYS A 477 18.02 -15.30 12.78
N GLN A 478 17.70 -16.55 13.10
CA GLN A 478 16.98 -16.90 14.32
C GLN A 478 17.74 -16.48 15.58
N ARG A 479 19.04 -16.80 15.66
CA ARG A 479 19.89 -16.45 16.81
C ARG A 479 19.99 -14.93 16.99
N LEU A 480 20.09 -14.15 15.91
CA LEU A 480 20.06 -12.67 16.00
C LEU A 480 18.69 -12.15 16.47
N CYS A 481 17.57 -12.75 16.04
CA CYS A 481 16.24 -12.37 16.52
C CYS A 481 16.04 -12.73 18.00
N ILE A 482 16.59 -13.85 18.47
CA ILE A 482 16.61 -14.22 19.89
C ILE A 482 17.44 -13.21 20.69
N ALA A 483 18.65 -12.88 20.26
CA ALA A 483 19.50 -11.88 20.91
C ALA A 483 18.82 -10.51 20.99
N ARG A 484 18.14 -10.08 19.92
CA ARG A 484 17.31 -8.87 19.89
C ARG A 484 16.21 -8.88 20.96
N ALA A 485 15.52 -10.00 21.14
CA ALA A 485 14.47 -10.14 22.14
C ALA A 485 15.03 -10.11 23.57
N LEU A 486 16.20 -10.69 23.81
CA LEU A 486 16.86 -10.70 25.10
C LEU A 486 17.34 -9.31 25.55
N LEU A 487 17.70 -8.42 24.61
CA LEU A 487 18.08 -7.03 24.92
C LEU A 487 16.98 -6.22 25.62
N LYS A 488 15.71 -6.61 25.47
CA LYS A 488 14.59 -6.02 26.21
C LYS A 488 14.62 -6.36 27.70
N LYS A 489 15.40 -7.37 28.14
CA LYS A 489 15.40 -7.91 29.52
C LYS A 489 13.96 -8.22 29.98
N PRO A 490 13.19 -9.01 29.21
CA PRO A 490 11.75 -9.16 29.41
C PRO A 490 11.39 -10.01 30.63
N ARG A 491 10.17 -9.81 31.17
CA ARG A 491 9.57 -10.70 32.17
C ARG A 491 9.07 -12.00 31.55
N VAL A 492 8.60 -11.92 30.30
CA VAL A 492 8.13 -13.08 29.52
C VAL A 492 8.84 -13.11 28.18
N LEU A 493 9.45 -14.24 27.83
CA LEU A 493 10.08 -14.49 26.54
C LEU A 493 9.29 -15.57 25.80
N ILE A 494 8.77 -15.25 24.64
CA ILE A 494 8.02 -16.15 23.77
C ILE A 494 8.87 -16.49 22.54
N LEU A 495 9.04 -17.79 22.29
CA LEU A 495 9.77 -18.34 21.14
C LEU A 495 8.78 -19.14 20.29
N ASP A 496 8.26 -18.53 19.22
CA ASP A 496 7.31 -19.18 18.30
C ASP A 496 8.06 -19.89 17.17
N ASP A 497 8.26 -21.21 17.32
CA ASP A 497 9.01 -22.08 16.38
C ASP A 497 10.39 -21.50 16.00
N SER A 498 10.99 -20.78 16.93
CA SER A 498 12.16 -19.94 16.68
C SER A 498 13.47 -20.70 16.71
N THR A 499 13.46 -22.02 16.91
CA THR A 499 14.66 -22.88 16.91
C THR A 499 14.61 -23.96 15.83
N SER A 500 13.56 -23.99 15.01
CA SER A 500 13.37 -25.00 13.95
C SER A 500 14.45 -25.03 12.86
N ALA A 501 15.09 -23.88 12.59
CA ALA A 501 16.21 -23.79 11.64
C ALA A 501 17.60 -23.81 12.32
N VAL A 502 17.65 -24.00 13.64
CA VAL A 502 18.88 -24.17 14.42
C VAL A 502 19.10 -25.67 14.60
N ASP A 503 20.36 -26.11 14.55
CA ASP A 503 20.70 -27.51 14.82
C ASP A 503 20.43 -27.88 16.28
N THR A 504 20.16 -29.16 16.54
CA THR A 504 19.76 -29.67 17.85
C THR A 504 20.79 -29.38 18.96
N ALA A 505 22.07 -29.39 18.62
CA ALA A 505 23.14 -29.12 19.62
C ALA A 505 23.16 -27.64 20.03
N THR A 506 22.99 -26.74 19.07
CA THR A 506 22.91 -25.29 19.33
C THR A 506 21.60 -24.93 20.05
N ASP A 507 20.46 -25.55 19.71
CA ASP A 507 19.19 -25.37 20.43
C ASP A 507 19.33 -25.77 21.91
N ALA A 508 19.95 -26.92 22.18
CA ALA A 508 20.23 -27.36 23.55
C ALA A 508 21.15 -26.37 24.31
N LYS A 509 22.17 -25.77 23.64
CA LYS A 509 23.03 -24.74 24.27
C LYS A 509 22.22 -23.48 24.62
N ILE A 510 21.37 -23.01 23.70
CA ILE A 510 20.50 -21.84 23.92
C ILE A 510 19.58 -22.07 25.12
N ARG A 511 18.92 -23.24 25.20
CA ARG A 511 18.05 -23.58 26.34
C ARG A 511 18.79 -23.64 27.67
N ARG A 512 20.00 -24.21 27.69
CA ARG A 512 20.85 -24.18 28.89
C ARG A 512 21.28 -22.77 29.29
N ALA A 513 21.60 -21.92 28.31
CA ALA A 513 21.93 -20.52 28.59
C ALA A 513 20.73 -19.78 29.21
N PHE A 514 19.51 -20.02 28.72
CA PHE A 514 18.28 -19.44 29.30
C PHE A 514 18.01 -19.90 30.73
N ALA A 515 18.18 -21.18 31.02
CA ALA A 515 18.00 -21.70 32.37
C ALA A 515 19.00 -21.08 33.38
N GLN A 516 20.24 -20.83 32.95
CA GLN A 516 21.30 -20.32 33.81
C GLN A 516 21.32 -18.78 33.92
N ARG A 517 21.09 -18.06 32.83
CA ARG A 517 21.31 -16.60 32.75
C ARG A 517 20.04 -15.76 32.90
N ILE A 518 18.86 -16.32 32.63
CA ILE A 518 17.57 -15.64 32.76
C ILE A 518 16.55 -16.49 33.56
N PRO A 519 16.89 -17.00 34.76
CA PRO A 519 16.03 -17.91 35.52
C PRO A 519 14.70 -17.27 35.95
N GLY A 520 14.68 -15.94 36.17
CA GLY A 520 13.48 -15.21 36.58
C GLY A 520 12.52 -14.82 35.46
N THR A 521 12.92 -15.05 34.20
CA THR A 521 12.06 -14.79 33.03
C THR A 521 11.18 -15.99 32.75
N THR A 522 9.88 -15.79 32.58
CA THR A 522 8.97 -16.85 32.10
C THR A 522 9.23 -17.12 30.62
N LYS A 523 9.43 -18.37 30.26
CA LYS A 523 9.79 -18.77 28.89
C LYS A 523 8.67 -19.62 28.30
N ILE A 524 8.14 -19.23 27.14
CA ILE A 524 7.17 -20.01 26.40
C ILE A 524 7.81 -20.43 25.08
N ILE A 525 7.91 -21.74 24.87
CA ILE A 525 8.59 -22.32 23.71
C ILE A 525 7.58 -23.13 22.89
N ILE A 526 7.17 -22.61 21.75
CA ILE A 526 6.42 -23.40 20.76
C ILE A 526 7.42 -24.18 19.94
N ALA A 527 7.27 -25.50 19.92
CA ALA A 527 8.11 -26.38 19.11
C ALA A 527 7.29 -27.43 18.37
N GLN A 528 7.84 -27.88 17.26
CA GLN A 528 7.31 -29.02 16.51
C GLN A 528 7.95 -30.35 16.98
N ARG A 529 9.15 -30.28 17.57
CA ARG A 529 9.89 -31.43 18.09
C ARG A 529 9.74 -31.51 19.61
N ILE A 530 9.40 -32.69 20.12
CA ILE A 530 9.32 -32.93 21.57
C ILE A 530 10.68 -32.72 22.23
N SER A 531 11.79 -33.07 21.57
CA SER A 531 13.15 -32.85 22.08
C SER A 531 13.47 -31.41 22.44
N SER A 532 12.78 -30.43 21.86
CA SER A 532 12.93 -29.00 22.17
C SER A 532 12.16 -28.55 23.42
N VAL A 533 11.19 -29.32 23.90
CA VAL A 533 10.32 -28.96 25.04
C VAL A 533 10.28 -29.98 26.17
N GLN A 534 10.88 -31.17 26.00
CA GLN A 534 10.85 -32.22 27.01
C GLN A 534 11.47 -31.84 28.36
N ASP A 535 12.45 -30.92 28.34
CA ASP A 535 13.13 -30.40 29.53
C ASP A 535 12.41 -29.18 30.16
N ALA A 536 11.24 -28.77 29.62
CA ALA A 536 10.43 -27.70 30.19
C ALA A 536 9.80 -28.14 31.52
N ASP A 537 9.54 -27.16 32.39
CA ASP A 537 8.88 -27.44 33.69
C ASP A 537 7.50 -28.05 33.49
N ARG A 538 6.74 -27.54 32.52
CA ARG A 538 5.47 -28.12 32.08
C ARG A 538 5.29 -27.93 30.57
N ILE A 539 4.43 -28.76 30.00
CA ILE A 539 4.14 -28.76 28.57
C ILE A 539 2.62 -28.65 28.36
N ILE A 540 2.21 -27.72 27.54
CA ILE A 540 0.84 -27.57 27.06
C ILE A 540 0.68 -28.40 25.79
N VAL A 541 -0.29 -29.30 25.79
CA VAL A 541 -0.70 -30.07 24.62
C VAL A 541 -1.95 -29.43 24.06
N MET A 542 -1.88 -28.95 22.82
CA MET A 542 -3.01 -28.29 22.15
C MET A 542 -3.59 -29.17 21.06
N ASP A 543 -4.90 -29.29 21.05
CA ASP A 543 -5.66 -29.92 19.97
C ASP A 543 -6.92 -29.10 19.64
N ASN A 544 -7.17 -28.88 18.35
CA ASN A 544 -8.39 -28.20 17.83
C ASN A 544 -8.80 -26.93 18.62
N GLY A 545 -7.82 -26.08 18.95
CA GLY A 545 -8.02 -24.80 19.64
C GLY A 545 -8.28 -24.92 21.15
N ARG A 546 -8.09 -26.10 21.73
CA ARG A 546 -8.25 -26.37 23.17
C ARG A 546 -6.96 -26.86 23.78
N VAL A 547 -6.83 -26.68 25.09
CA VAL A 547 -5.79 -27.32 25.88
C VAL A 547 -6.28 -28.70 26.29
N GLU A 548 -5.67 -29.74 25.71
CA GLU A 548 -5.99 -31.13 26.05
C GLU A 548 -5.36 -31.51 27.37
N ALA A 549 -4.09 -31.12 27.58
CA ALA A 549 -3.36 -31.42 28.80
C ALA A 549 -2.29 -30.38 29.09
N PHE A 550 -1.98 -30.21 30.38
CA PHE A 550 -0.93 -29.29 30.85
C PHE A 550 -0.24 -29.88 32.10
N ASP A 551 0.91 -30.53 31.90
CA ASP A 551 1.62 -31.23 32.98
C ASP A 551 3.12 -31.40 32.61
N THR A 552 3.89 -32.07 33.45
CA THR A 552 5.29 -32.44 33.16
C THR A 552 5.37 -33.47 32.06
N HIS A 553 6.53 -33.58 31.39
CA HIS A 553 6.80 -34.59 30.36
C HIS A 553 6.43 -35.99 30.79
N GLU A 554 6.90 -36.44 32.00
CA GLU A 554 6.65 -37.78 32.53
C GLU A 554 5.17 -38.08 32.78
N ASN A 555 4.42 -37.04 33.27
CA ASN A 555 2.99 -37.18 33.52
C ASN A 555 2.19 -37.22 32.23
N LEU A 556 2.56 -36.41 31.24
CA LEU A 556 1.90 -36.41 29.93
C LEU A 556 2.04 -37.73 29.18
N LEU A 557 3.19 -38.38 29.26
CA LEU A 557 3.39 -39.72 28.69
C LEU A 557 2.43 -40.78 29.29
N LYS A 558 1.98 -40.55 30.53
CA LYS A 558 1.04 -41.47 31.20
C LYS A 558 -0.43 -41.09 31.00
N LYS A 559 -0.75 -39.78 30.87
CA LYS A 559 -2.11 -39.25 30.94
C LYS A 559 -2.69 -38.81 29.59
N SER A 560 -1.84 -38.35 28.64
CA SER A 560 -2.30 -37.85 27.33
C SER A 560 -1.93 -38.85 26.24
N ASP A 561 -2.95 -39.41 25.59
CA ASP A 561 -2.76 -40.30 24.46
C ASP A 561 -2.17 -39.59 23.26
N LEU A 562 -2.62 -38.35 22.99
CA LEU A 562 -2.09 -37.50 21.93
C LEU A 562 -0.60 -37.20 22.13
N TYR A 563 -0.20 -36.81 23.35
CA TYR A 563 1.22 -36.52 23.62
C TYR A 563 2.08 -37.78 23.44
N ARG A 564 1.60 -38.92 23.88
CA ARG A 564 2.29 -40.22 23.71
C ARG A 564 2.43 -40.58 22.24
N GLU A 565 1.38 -40.43 21.45
CA GLU A 565 1.40 -40.71 20.01
C GLU A 565 2.44 -39.83 19.30
N ILE A 566 2.46 -38.51 19.60
CA ILE A 566 3.47 -37.57 19.04
C ILE A 566 4.88 -38.03 19.45
N TYR A 567 5.07 -38.38 20.73
CA TYR A 567 6.37 -38.81 21.23
C TYR A 567 6.85 -40.12 20.57
N GLU A 568 6.00 -41.13 20.50
CA GLU A 568 6.31 -42.42 19.86
C GLU A 568 6.60 -42.26 18.37
N THR A 569 5.83 -41.41 17.68
CA THR A 569 6.04 -41.15 16.25
C THR A 569 7.40 -40.46 16.01
N GLN A 570 7.81 -39.55 16.88
CA GLN A 570 9.09 -38.86 16.73
C GLN A 570 10.29 -39.69 17.20
N THR A 571 10.10 -40.62 18.12
CA THR A 571 11.18 -41.47 18.65
C THR A 571 11.31 -42.82 17.94
N SER A 572 10.21 -43.41 17.44
CA SER A 572 10.22 -44.69 16.73
C SER A 572 10.32 -44.57 15.20
N GLY A 573 10.03 -43.45 14.62
CA GLY A 573 10.22 -43.14 13.20
C GLY A 573 11.66 -42.82 12.88
N GLY A 574 12.49 -43.86 12.65
CA GLY A 574 13.82 -43.87 12.04
C GLY A 574 14.68 -42.61 12.19
N GLY A 575 15.54 -42.63 13.22
CA GLY A 575 16.78 -41.91 13.22
C GLY A 575 16.75 -40.40 12.96
N ASP A 576 16.57 -39.60 14.01
CA ASP A 576 17.14 -38.27 14.01
C ASP A 576 18.68 -38.44 13.90
N PHE A 577 19.23 -38.26 12.70
CA PHE A 577 20.67 -38.41 12.41
C PHE A 577 21.58 -37.51 13.26
N ASP A 578 21.01 -36.62 14.05
CA ASP A 578 21.68 -35.64 14.90
C ASP A 578 21.66 -35.98 16.40
N SER A 579 21.28 -37.20 16.80
CA SER A 579 21.31 -37.59 18.21
C SER A 579 22.74 -37.81 18.71
N PRO A 580 23.20 -37.14 19.80
CA PRO A 580 24.58 -37.26 20.31
C PRO A 580 24.99 -38.66 20.75
N ASP A 581 24.06 -39.56 21.01
CA ASP A 581 24.35 -40.93 21.48
C ASP A 581 24.77 -41.93 20.38
N GLN A 582 24.60 -41.59 19.09
CA GLN A 582 25.06 -42.46 18.00
C GLN A 582 26.50 -42.22 17.54
N MET A 583 27.17 -41.12 17.99
CA MET A 583 28.60 -40.90 17.69
C MET A 583 29.57 -41.73 18.53
N LYS A 584 29.10 -42.51 19.50
CA LYS A 584 29.96 -43.37 20.33
C LYS A 584 30.07 -44.85 19.86
N GLY A 585 29.44 -45.20 18.76
CA GLY A 585 29.37 -46.57 18.27
C GLY A 585 30.15 -46.90 16.99
N GLY A 586 31.00 -45.98 16.50
CA GLY A 586 31.64 -46.08 15.18
C GLY A 586 33.15 -46.42 15.17
N ASP A 587 33.76 -46.86 16.31
CA ASP A 587 35.15 -47.33 16.29
C ASP A 587 35.24 -48.75 16.93
N ALA A 588 34.86 -49.77 16.15
CA ALA A 588 35.32 -51.15 16.30
C ALA A 588 34.69 -52.04 15.21
N GLN A 589 35.24 -52.05 14.00
CA GLN A 589 35.57 -53.24 13.21
C GLN A 589 36.21 -52.83 11.90
#